data_da9b334826a724262a233f6bb088aeb0
#
_entry.id   da9b334826a724262a233f6bb088aeb0
#
_cell.length_a   1.000
_cell.length_b   1.000
_cell.length_c   1.000
_cell.angle_alpha   90.00
_cell.angle_beta   90.00
_cell.angle_gamma   90.00
#
_symmetry.space_group_name_H-M   'P 1'
#
loop_
_entity.id
_entity.type
_entity.pdbx_description
1 polymer ?
#
loop_
_entity_poly.entity_id
_entity_poly.type
_entity_poly.pdbx_seq_one_letter_code
_entity_poly.pdbx_strand_id
1 'polypeptide(L)'
;MKRTSVFLMVVLALMLTTSIAFASPATQATIVTRLSGAEEVPPRDTDAQGIVLLKPSSDGTSLDYRLIVAKIENVTAAHIHCGPAGENGPVGVTLYHGGLPGSGPVDGVLSAGTATAPDAGNACGWETIQDVLDAMATGNTYVNVHTNDGVAPTNTGPGDFPGGEIRGQIQ
;
A
#
# COMPACT_ATOMS: atom_id res chain seq x y z
N MET A 1 63.08 -20.63 -62.82
CA MET A 1 63.02 -19.85 -61.59
C MET A 1 61.53 -19.67 -61.22
N LYS A 2 60.99 -20.45 -60.26
CA LYS A 2 59.60 -20.39 -59.82
C LYS A 2 59.54 -19.57 -58.51
N ARG A 3 58.81 -18.44 -58.52
CA ARG A 3 58.54 -17.62 -57.36
C ARG A 3 57.29 -18.13 -56.67
N THR A 4 57.43 -18.68 -55.47
CA THR A 4 56.32 -19.06 -54.59
C THR A 4 55.95 -17.85 -53.71
N SER A 5 54.73 -17.30 -53.95
CA SER A 5 54.14 -16.26 -53.08
C SER A 5 53.47 -16.93 -51.87
N VAL A 6 53.92 -16.63 -50.69
CA VAL A 6 53.29 -17.02 -49.42
C VAL A 6 52.26 -15.98 -49.06
N PHE A 7 50.99 -16.33 -49.07
CA PHE A 7 49.88 -15.51 -48.57
C PHE A 7 49.79 -15.68 -47.06
N LEU A 8 50.09 -14.61 -46.32
CA LEU A 8 49.91 -14.53 -44.86
C LEU A 8 48.47 -14.15 -44.57
N MET A 9 47.65 -15.12 -44.15
CA MET A 9 46.27 -14.85 -43.68
C MET A 9 46.34 -14.38 -42.22
N VAL A 10 46.07 -13.09 -41.98
CA VAL A 10 45.85 -12.54 -40.63
C VAL A 10 44.38 -12.75 -40.26
N VAL A 11 44.13 -13.71 -39.37
CA VAL A 11 42.80 -13.93 -38.78
C VAL A 11 42.64 -12.95 -37.60
N LEU A 12 41.88 -11.88 -37.81
CA LEU A 12 41.51 -10.93 -36.76
C LEU A 12 40.35 -11.51 -35.93
N ALA A 13 40.65 -12.12 -34.78
CA ALA A 13 39.64 -12.58 -33.83
C ALA A 13 38.97 -11.40 -33.12
N LEU A 14 37.75 -11.05 -33.51
CA LEU A 14 36.93 -10.04 -32.85
C LEU A 14 36.37 -10.62 -31.55
N MET A 15 36.99 -10.30 -30.41
CA MET A 15 36.48 -10.65 -29.09
C MET A 15 35.28 -9.76 -28.78
N LEU A 16 34.05 -10.31 -28.91
CA LEU A 16 32.81 -9.67 -28.47
C LEU A 16 32.75 -9.78 -26.94
N THR A 17 33.12 -8.73 -26.22
CA THR A 17 32.90 -8.63 -24.78
C THR A 17 31.44 -8.26 -24.53
N THR A 18 30.61 -9.22 -24.15
CA THR A 18 29.26 -8.96 -23.66
C THR A 18 29.35 -8.40 -22.24
N SER A 19 29.15 -7.10 -22.10
CA SER A 19 28.98 -6.46 -20.77
C SER A 19 27.63 -6.88 -20.20
N ILE A 20 27.63 -7.71 -19.16
CA ILE A 20 26.43 -7.99 -18.36
C ILE A 20 26.22 -6.77 -17.46
N ALA A 21 25.29 -5.91 -17.81
CA ALA A 21 24.84 -4.82 -16.92
C ALA A 21 24.00 -5.46 -15.81
N PHE A 22 24.54 -5.49 -14.59
CA PHE A 22 23.74 -5.77 -13.40
C PHE A 22 22.88 -4.53 -13.16
N ALA A 23 21.57 -4.61 -13.42
CA ALA A 23 20.63 -3.61 -12.98
C ALA A 23 20.61 -3.65 -11.44
N SER A 24 21.00 -2.54 -10.80
CA SER A 24 20.76 -2.40 -9.36
C SER A 24 19.26 -2.48 -9.11
N PRO A 25 18.82 -3.21 -8.08
CA PRO A 25 17.40 -3.23 -7.73
C PRO A 25 16.93 -1.79 -7.48
N ALA A 26 15.92 -1.36 -8.23
CA ALA A 26 15.32 -0.05 -8.04
C ALA A 26 14.73 -0.01 -6.63
N THR A 27 15.21 0.89 -5.77
CA THR A 27 14.61 1.12 -4.47
C THR A 27 13.23 1.72 -4.70
N GLN A 28 12.17 0.99 -4.40
CA GLN A 28 10.80 1.49 -4.51
C GLN A 28 10.62 2.67 -3.53
N ALA A 29 10.05 3.77 -4.02
CA ALA A 29 9.77 4.94 -3.20
C ALA A 29 8.72 4.61 -2.14
N THR A 30 8.86 5.20 -0.95
CA THR A 30 7.82 5.12 0.07
C THR A 30 6.65 6.03 -0.33
N ILE A 31 5.47 5.44 -0.41
CA ILE A 31 4.21 6.17 -0.61
C ILE A 31 3.77 6.68 0.77
N VAL A 32 3.40 7.95 0.84
CA VAL A 32 2.93 8.59 2.08
C VAL A 32 1.56 9.19 1.83
N THR A 33 0.56 8.71 2.55
CA THR A 33 -0.82 9.20 2.41
C THR A 33 -1.33 9.71 3.74
N ARG A 34 -1.97 10.89 3.73
CA ARG A 34 -2.66 11.46 4.88
C ARG A 34 -4.10 10.99 4.91
N LEU A 35 -4.62 10.74 6.13
CA LEU A 35 -5.99 10.35 6.34
C LEU A 35 -6.71 11.44 7.14
N SER A 36 -7.95 11.74 6.75
CA SER A 36 -8.83 12.69 7.44
C SER A 36 -10.30 12.29 7.28
N GLY A 37 -11.17 12.82 8.14
CA GLY A 37 -12.61 12.61 8.02
C GLY A 37 -13.22 13.24 6.76
N ALA A 38 -12.61 14.31 6.25
CA ALA A 38 -13.08 14.97 5.02
C ALA A 38 -12.96 14.09 3.75
N GLU A 39 -12.05 13.13 3.75
CA GLU A 39 -11.85 12.18 2.65
C GLU A 39 -12.79 10.96 2.72
N GLU A 40 -13.52 10.76 3.81
CA GLU A 40 -14.51 9.68 3.92
C GLU A 40 -15.73 9.91 3.02
N VAL A 41 -16.44 8.83 2.73
CA VAL A 41 -17.64 8.86 1.89
C VAL A 41 -18.84 8.21 2.63
N PRO A 42 -19.78 9.00 3.13
CA PRO A 42 -19.79 10.48 3.17
C PRO A 42 -18.73 11.03 4.14
N PRO A 43 -18.31 12.31 3.97
CA PRO A 43 -17.37 12.95 4.88
C PRO A 43 -17.80 12.87 6.34
N ARG A 44 -16.81 12.77 7.26
CA ARG A 44 -17.00 12.72 8.71
C ARG A 44 -16.52 14.01 9.37
N ASP A 45 -17.32 14.52 10.30
CA ASP A 45 -16.95 15.64 11.14
C ASP A 45 -16.18 15.10 12.35
N THR A 46 -14.84 15.11 12.24
CA THR A 46 -13.91 14.63 13.25
C THR A 46 -12.59 15.38 13.18
N ASP A 47 -11.93 15.53 14.33
CA ASP A 47 -10.55 16.04 14.42
C ASP A 47 -9.50 14.93 14.25
N ALA A 48 -9.93 13.68 14.12
CA ALA A 48 -9.05 12.53 13.92
C ALA A 48 -8.24 12.65 12.63
N GLN A 49 -6.98 12.26 12.70
CA GLN A 49 -6.04 12.33 11.59
C GLN A 49 -5.18 11.06 11.55
N GLY A 50 -4.66 10.75 10.36
CA GLY A 50 -3.71 9.67 10.19
C GLY A 50 -2.68 9.93 9.10
N ILE A 51 -1.61 9.15 9.14
CA ILE A 51 -0.62 9.05 8.07
C ILE A 51 -0.29 7.56 7.90
N VAL A 52 -0.37 7.06 6.68
CA VAL A 52 0.14 5.75 6.34
C VAL A 52 1.39 5.90 5.47
N LEU A 53 2.43 5.13 5.81
CA LEU A 53 3.62 4.94 5.01
C LEU A 53 3.55 3.53 4.43
N LEU A 54 3.68 3.42 3.11
CA LEU A 54 3.64 2.17 2.37
C LEU A 54 4.93 2.04 1.55
N LYS A 55 5.66 0.95 1.73
CA LYS A 55 6.91 0.70 1.02
C LYS A 55 6.86 -0.66 0.34
N PRO A 56 6.64 -0.69 -0.98
CA PRO A 56 6.73 -1.92 -1.75
C PRO A 56 8.15 -2.53 -1.70
N SER A 57 8.25 -3.86 -1.70
CA SER A 57 9.51 -4.54 -1.98
C SER A 57 9.91 -4.37 -3.44
N SER A 58 11.20 -4.48 -3.74
CA SER A 58 11.71 -4.28 -5.10
C SER A 58 11.24 -5.36 -6.09
N ASP A 59 10.81 -6.50 -5.60
CA ASP A 59 10.27 -7.61 -6.39
C ASP A 59 8.73 -7.65 -6.47
N GLY A 60 8.05 -6.67 -5.80
CA GLY A 60 6.59 -6.58 -5.80
C GLY A 60 5.87 -7.67 -5.01
N THR A 61 6.59 -8.45 -4.19
CA THR A 61 6.00 -9.59 -3.45
C THR A 61 5.53 -9.24 -2.05
N SER A 62 5.89 -8.05 -1.54
CA SER A 62 5.48 -7.58 -0.22
C SER A 62 5.31 -6.07 -0.16
N LEU A 63 4.55 -5.63 0.85
CA LEU A 63 4.26 -4.24 1.14
C LEU A 63 4.48 -3.99 2.62
N ASP A 64 5.59 -3.32 2.98
CA ASP A 64 5.78 -2.83 4.34
C ASP A 64 4.84 -1.65 4.59
N TYR A 65 4.21 -1.62 5.75
CA TYR A 65 3.32 -0.53 6.13
C TYR A 65 3.55 -0.05 7.55
N ARG A 66 3.26 1.24 7.77
CA ARG A 66 3.19 1.86 9.09
C ARG A 66 2.05 2.88 9.11
N LEU A 67 1.05 2.63 9.94
CA LEU A 67 -0.10 3.49 10.14
C LEU A 67 0.03 4.20 11.48
N ILE A 68 -0.03 5.53 11.44
CA ILE A 68 0.07 6.42 12.60
C ILE A 68 -1.23 7.21 12.64
N VAL A 69 -1.82 7.33 13.82
CA VAL A 69 -3.08 8.06 14.04
C VAL A 69 -2.92 9.06 15.16
N ALA A 70 -3.78 10.06 15.18
CA ALA A 70 -3.86 11.05 16.24
C ALA A 70 -5.30 11.53 16.42
N LYS A 71 -5.68 11.85 17.67
CA LYS A 71 -7.01 12.35 18.04
C LYS A 71 -8.15 11.43 17.60
N ILE A 72 -7.93 10.14 17.65
CA ILE A 72 -8.92 9.11 17.33
C ILE A 72 -9.16 8.23 18.55
N GLU A 73 -10.36 7.70 18.69
CA GLU A 73 -10.70 6.79 19.79
C GLU A 73 -11.51 5.60 19.28
N ASN A 74 -11.58 4.56 20.11
CA ASN A 74 -12.40 3.36 19.86
C ASN A 74 -12.08 2.67 18.51
N VAL A 75 -10.80 2.67 18.09
CA VAL A 75 -10.38 2.07 16.82
C VAL A 75 -10.62 0.57 16.85
N THR A 76 -11.36 0.07 15.87
CA THR A 76 -11.69 -1.37 15.75
C THR A 76 -10.93 -2.06 14.63
N ALA A 77 -10.65 -1.35 13.51
CA ALA A 77 -9.96 -1.90 12.37
C ALA A 77 -9.35 -0.81 11.48
N ALA A 78 -8.42 -1.20 10.60
CA ALA A 78 -7.93 -0.38 9.50
C ALA A 78 -7.57 -1.27 8.30
N HIS A 79 -7.88 -0.80 7.09
CA HIS A 79 -7.73 -1.58 5.87
C HIS A 79 -7.22 -0.76 4.70
N ILE A 80 -6.63 -1.46 3.71
CA ILE A 80 -6.54 -0.99 2.32
C ILE A 80 -7.77 -1.53 1.58
N HIS A 81 -8.49 -0.62 0.96
CA HIS A 81 -9.67 -0.92 0.14
C HIS A 81 -9.35 -0.70 -1.34
N CYS A 82 -10.07 -1.38 -2.22
CA CYS A 82 -10.12 -1.05 -3.64
C CYS A 82 -11.29 -0.09 -3.92
N GLY A 83 -10.98 1.01 -4.59
CA GLY A 83 -11.96 2.02 -5.00
C GLY A 83 -11.30 3.34 -5.38
N PRO A 84 -11.86 4.06 -6.35
CA PRO A 84 -11.40 5.39 -6.72
C PRO A 84 -11.75 6.42 -5.64
N ALA A 85 -11.21 7.62 -5.77
CA ALA A 85 -11.54 8.73 -4.89
C ALA A 85 -13.04 9.07 -4.96
N GLY A 86 -13.67 9.27 -3.80
CA GLY A 86 -15.09 9.61 -3.68
C GLY A 86 -16.05 8.43 -3.75
N GLU A 87 -15.54 7.20 -3.81
CA GLU A 87 -16.36 5.98 -3.81
C GLU A 87 -15.90 5.01 -2.72
N ASN A 88 -16.87 4.29 -2.11
CA ASN A 88 -16.55 3.20 -1.18
C ASN A 88 -16.39 1.89 -1.94
N GLY A 89 -15.38 1.12 -1.55
CA GLY A 89 -15.10 -0.18 -2.11
C GLY A 89 -14.83 -1.24 -1.03
N PRO A 90 -14.71 -2.51 -1.43
CA PRO A 90 -14.45 -3.60 -0.51
C PRO A 90 -13.06 -3.58 0.10
N VAL A 91 -12.90 -4.30 1.21
CA VAL A 91 -11.59 -4.55 1.86
C VAL A 91 -10.75 -5.46 0.97
N GLY A 92 -9.49 -5.11 0.81
CA GLY A 92 -8.49 -5.91 0.10
C GLY A 92 -7.34 -6.37 0.97
N VAL A 93 -6.87 -5.53 1.91
CA VAL A 93 -5.78 -5.86 2.85
C VAL A 93 -6.09 -5.31 4.24
N THR A 94 -6.06 -6.16 5.25
CA THR A 94 -6.19 -5.76 6.65
C THR A 94 -4.84 -5.25 7.19
N LEU A 95 -4.82 -4.01 7.69
CA LEU A 95 -3.66 -3.38 8.33
C LEU A 95 -3.72 -3.45 9.86
N TYR A 96 -4.91 -3.38 10.43
CA TYR A 96 -5.16 -3.50 11.85
C TYR A 96 -6.50 -4.18 12.09
N HIS A 97 -6.54 -5.10 13.04
CA HIS A 97 -7.75 -5.82 13.43
C HIS A 97 -7.70 -6.20 14.91
N GLY A 98 -8.86 -6.27 15.55
CA GLY A 98 -9.00 -6.76 16.91
C GLY A 98 -9.09 -5.66 17.98
N GLY A 99 -9.25 -4.41 17.59
CA GLY A 99 -9.66 -3.35 18.51
C GLY A 99 -11.07 -3.61 19.05
N LEU A 100 -11.25 -3.40 20.36
CA LEU A 100 -12.55 -3.56 20.98
C LEU A 100 -13.35 -2.26 20.89
N PRO A 101 -14.67 -2.33 20.65
CA PRO A 101 -15.54 -1.17 20.79
C PRO A 101 -15.39 -0.51 22.18
N GLY A 102 -15.39 0.83 22.23
CA GLY A 102 -15.22 1.58 23.47
C GLY A 102 -13.82 1.49 24.09
N SER A 103 -12.78 1.18 23.28
CA SER A 103 -11.40 1.02 23.78
C SER A 103 -10.71 2.34 24.19
N GLY A 104 -11.31 3.48 23.89
CA GLY A 104 -10.80 4.80 24.24
C GLY A 104 -9.76 5.37 23.27
N PRO A 105 -9.04 6.44 23.68
CA PRO A 105 -8.14 7.19 22.80
C PRO A 105 -6.93 6.40 22.32
N VAL A 106 -6.54 6.64 21.06
CA VAL A 106 -5.35 6.11 20.42
C VAL A 106 -4.58 7.24 19.73
N ASP A 107 -3.31 7.41 20.13
CA ASP A 107 -2.38 8.35 19.52
C ASP A 107 -1.02 7.66 19.28
N GLY A 108 -0.46 7.87 18.10
CA GLY A 108 0.82 7.28 17.71
C GLY A 108 0.68 6.14 16.71
N VAL A 109 1.59 5.16 16.76
CA VAL A 109 1.60 4.03 15.83
C VAL A 109 0.46 3.09 16.17
N LEU A 110 -0.56 3.05 15.32
CA LEU A 110 -1.67 2.11 15.44
C LEU A 110 -1.24 0.69 15.01
N SER A 111 -0.55 0.60 13.88
CA SER A 111 -0.08 -0.67 13.34
C SER A 111 1.13 -0.50 12.45
N ALA A 112 1.99 -1.52 12.41
CA ALA A 112 3.09 -1.62 11.46
C ALA A 112 3.35 -3.11 11.17
N GLY A 113 3.70 -3.42 9.93
CA GLY A 113 3.94 -4.80 9.50
C GLY A 113 4.31 -4.90 8.03
N THR A 114 4.30 -6.14 7.55
CA THR A 114 4.54 -6.47 6.15
C THR A 114 3.38 -7.33 5.66
N ALA A 115 2.64 -6.84 4.65
CA ALA A 115 1.66 -7.64 3.93
C ALA A 115 2.37 -8.42 2.82
N THR A 116 2.19 -9.73 2.78
CA THR A 116 2.76 -10.63 1.77
C THR A 116 1.68 -11.24 0.85
N ALA A 117 0.43 -10.99 1.15
CA ALA A 117 -0.74 -11.35 0.36
C ALA A 117 -1.90 -10.41 0.70
N PRO A 118 -2.87 -10.20 -0.21
CA PRO A 118 -4.18 -9.65 0.13
C PRO A 118 -4.96 -10.61 1.04
N ASP A 119 -6.03 -10.11 1.65
CA ASP A 119 -6.91 -10.93 2.48
C ASP A 119 -7.56 -12.05 1.63
N ALA A 120 -7.60 -13.26 2.17
CA ALA A 120 -8.16 -14.39 1.45
C ALA A 120 -9.66 -14.17 1.15
N GLY A 121 -10.04 -14.34 -0.12
CA GLY A 121 -11.42 -14.16 -0.56
C GLY A 121 -11.89 -12.71 -0.58
N ASN A 122 -10.96 -11.73 -0.62
CA ASN A 122 -11.29 -10.32 -0.73
C ASN A 122 -12.14 -10.03 -2.00
N ALA A 123 -13.10 -9.12 -1.88
CA ALA A 123 -13.99 -8.78 -2.99
C ALA A 123 -13.38 -7.79 -4.01
N CYS A 124 -12.12 -7.35 -3.81
CA CYS A 124 -11.34 -6.61 -4.79
C CYS A 124 -10.89 -7.50 -5.96
N GLY A 125 -10.88 -8.83 -5.77
CA GLY A 125 -10.35 -9.77 -6.75
C GLY A 125 -8.82 -9.80 -6.81
N TRP A 126 -8.15 -9.28 -5.78
CA TRP A 126 -6.69 -9.32 -5.67
C TRP A 126 -6.22 -10.70 -5.20
N GLU A 127 -5.24 -11.27 -5.88
CA GLU A 127 -4.63 -12.56 -5.55
C GLU A 127 -3.21 -12.39 -5.00
N THR A 128 -2.52 -11.32 -5.39
CA THR A 128 -1.12 -11.04 -5.06
C THR A 128 -0.93 -9.61 -4.56
N ILE A 129 0.21 -9.33 -3.92
CA ILE A 129 0.60 -7.95 -3.60
C ILE A 129 0.81 -7.11 -4.85
N GLN A 130 1.24 -7.70 -5.97
CA GLN A 130 1.37 -6.97 -7.22
C GLN A 130 0.03 -6.40 -7.69
N ASP A 131 -1.09 -7.11 -7.53
CA ASP A 131 -2.42 -6.59 -7.87
C ASP A 131 -2.78 -5.36 -7.01
N VAL A 132 -2.40 -5.37 -5.72
CA VAL A 132 -2.57 -4.22 -4.82
C VAL A 132 -1.74 -3.02 -5.30
N LEU A 133 -0.47 -3.27 -5.68
CA LEU A 133 0.44 -2.22 -6.17
C LEU A 133 -0.03 -1.62 -7.50
N ASP A 134 -0.54 -2.43 -8.41
CA ASP A 134 -1.10 -1.99 -9.70
C ASP A 134 -2.35 -1.13 -9.48
N ALA A 135 -3.21 -1.51 -8.53
CA ALA A 135 -4.37 -0.69 -8.14
C ALA A 135 -3.95 0.63 -7.48
N MET A 136 -2.89 0.63 -6.64
CA MET A 136 -2.31 1.85 -6.07
C MET A 136 -1.78 2.79 -7.18
N ALA A 137 -1.04 2.26 -8.15
CA ALA A 137 -0.46 3.02 -9.25
C ALA A 137 -1.51 3.71 -10.13
N THR A 138 -2.75 3.22 -10.12
CA THR A 138 -3.88 3.79 -10.87
C THR A 138 -4.82 4.64 -10.03
N GLY A 139 -4.49 4.88 -8.73
CA GLY A 139 -5.32 5.67 -7.82
C GLY A 139 -6.63 4.99 -7.42
N ASN A 140 -6.69 3.66 -7.53
CA ASN A 140 -7.87 2.85 -7.22
C ASN A 140 -7.78 2.15 -5.85
N THR A 141 -7.07 2.76 -4.91
CA THR A 141 -6.97 2.26 -3.53
C THR A 141 -7.01 3.38 -2.53
N TYR A 142 -7.53 3.08 -1.35
CA TYR A 142 -7.48 3.99 -0.20
C TYR A 142 -7.26 3.22 1.10
N VAL A 143 -6.74 3.91 2.10
CA VAL A 143 -6.69 3.41 3.49
C VAL A 143 -7.79 4.10 4.28
N ASN A 144 -8.49 3.36 5.15
CA ASN A 144 -9.31 3.97 6.18
C ASN A 144 -9.14 3.30 7.54
N VAL A 145 -9.61 4.00 8.58
CA VAL A 145 -9.62 3.55 9.97
C VAL A 145 -11.04 3.60 10.49
N HIS A 146 -11.50 2.50 11.07
CA HIS A 146 -12.85 2.31 11.59
C HIS A 146 -12.87 2.47 13.11
N THR A 147 -13.92 3.07 13.62
CA THR A 147 -14.15 3.27 15.06
C THR A 147 -15.54 2.80 15.47
N ASN A 148 -15.70 2.42 16.74
CA ASN A 148 -16.98 2.05 17.31
C ASN A 148 -16.92 2.20 18.84
N ASP A 149 -17.82 2.98 19.43
CA ASP A 149 -17.90 3.15 20.88
C ASP A 149 -18.63 2.01 21.60
N GLY A 150 -19.24 1.10 20.83
CA GLY A 150 -20.00 -0.03 21.36
C GLY A 150 -21.43 0.31 21.79
N VAL A 151 -21.90 1.53 21.52
CA VAL A 151 -23.23 2.01 21.91
C VAL A 151 -24.08 2.23 20.65
N ALA A 152 -25.30 1.74 20.67
CA ALA A 152 -26.26 1.99 19.59
C ALA A 152 -27.08 3.27 19.85
N PRO A 153 -27.46 4.05 18.80
CA PRO A 153 -27.17 3.83 17.38
C PRO A 153 -25.71 4.19 17.04
N THR A 154 -25.16 3.63 15.96
CA THR A 154 -23.85 3.97 15.42
C THR A 154 -23.86 5.26 14.59
N ASN A 155 -22.67 5.80 14.29
CA ASN A 155 -22.45 7.05 13.56
C ASN A 155 -22.96 8.29 14.29
N THR A 156 -22.78 8.32 15.60
CA THR A 156 -23.24 9.41 16.48
C THR A 156 -22.19 10.53 16.61
N GLY A 157 -20.94 10.29 16.26
CA GLY A 157 -19.85 11.26 16.33
C GLY A 157 -18.47 10.65 16.26
N PRO A 158 -17.41 11.45 16.54
CA PRO A 158 -16.04 10.94 16.62
C PRO A 158 -15.92 9.72 17.54
N GLY A 159 -15.13 8.73 17.11
CA GLY A 159 -14.98 7.47 17.83
C GLY A 159 -16.10 6.46 17.60
N ASP A 160 -17.09 6.77 16.73
CA ASP A 160 -18.24 5.92 16.46
C ASP A 160 -18.63 5.92 14.96
N PHE A 161 -17.66 5.64 14.10
CA PHE A 161 -17.87 5.49 12.66
C PHE A 161 -17.43 4.09 12.19
N PRO A 162 -18.27 3.06 12.34
CA PRO A 162 -17.95 1.69 11.93
C PRO A 162 -17.67 1.52 10.43
N GLY A 163 -18.20 2.43 9.61
CA GLY A 163 -17.94 2.47 8.16
C GLY A 163 -16.64 3.17 7.76
N GLY A 164 -15.94 3.78 8.72
CA GLY A 164 -14.72 4.57 8.54
C GLY A 164 -14.86 5.95 9.15
N GLU A 165 -13.85 6.38 9.93
CA GLU A 165 -13.76 7.71 10.53
C GLU A 165 -12.78 8.61 9.79
N ILE A 166 -11.64 8.07 9.38
CA ILE A 166 -10.63 8.79 8.59
C ILE A 166 -10.19 7.93 7.39
N ARG A 167 -10.04 8.57 6.25
CA ARG A 167 -9.66 7.97 4.98
C ARG A 167 -8.56 8.77 4.29
N GLY A 168 -7.73 8.12 3.48
CA GLY A 168 -6.79 8.74 2.56
C GLY A 168 -6.65 7.94 1.28
N GLN A 169 -6.86 8.61 0.12
CA GLN A 169 -6.66 8.00 -1.19
C GLN A 169 -5.16 7.83 -1.45
N ILE A 170 -4.76 6.66 -1.92
CA ILE A 170 -3.37 6.37 -2.31
C ILE A 170 -3.16 6.83 -3.76
N GLN A 171 -2.12 7.68 -3.96
CA GLN A 171 -1.78 8.26 -5.26
C GLN A 171 -0.27 8.18 -5.49
#